data_f2b3f7555decb4c0459f5121ae59a9d6
#
_entry.id   f2b3f7555decb4c0459f5121ae59a9d6
#
_cell.length_a   1.000
_cell.length_b   1.000
_cell.length_c   1.000
_cell.angle_alpha   90.00
_cell.angle_beta   90.00
_cell.angle_gamma   90.00
#
_symmetry.space_group_name_H-M   'P 1'
#
loop_
_entity.id
_entity.type
_entity.pdbx_description
1 polymer ?
#
loop_
_entity_poly.entity_id
_entity_poly.type
_entity_poly.pdbx_seq_one_letter_code
_entity_poly.pdbx_strand_id
1 'polypeptide(L)'
;ELFNSIKIDSSLKHLSTMLDTNGSAESSTWNKILPVTDGVMVDLKAFDDKVHQKLTGTSNVQVLQSIQYLHEVDKLFEVRLLIIPGWNDQESMLQKTAEWLSQQSTNISIKILGFRQHGVRSEYSHLQQATPEVLEKVSRTFHDFGFKRIQLV
;
A
#
# COMPACT_ATOMS: atom_id res chain seq x y z
N GLU A 1 -15.44 16.11 -6.88
CA GLU A 1 -16.59 16.90 -6.33
C GLU A 1 -16.75 16.68 -4.83
N LEU A 2 -16.96 15.44 -4.31
CA LEU A 2 -17.22 15.16 -2.91
C LEU A 2 -16.15 15.79 -1.96
N PHE A 3 -14.88 15.50 -2.17
CA PHE A 3 -13.81 16.02 -1.31
C PHE A 3 -13.75 17.55 -1.31
N ASN A 4 -13.95 18.16 -2.48
CA ASN A 4 -14.02 19.61 -2.57
C ASN A 4 -15.20 20.19 -1.78
N SER A 5 -16.38 19.56 -1.84
CA SER A 5 -17.53 19.96 -1.05
C SER A 5 -17.26 19.86 0.46
N ILE A 6 -16.59 18.80 0.92
CA ILE A 6 -16.18 18.67 2.32
C ILE A 6 -15.21 19.80 2.74
N LYS A 7 -14.26 20.17 1.88
CA LYS A 7 -13.24 21.19 2.20
C LYS A 7 -13.81 22.61 2.27
N ILE A 8 -14.84 22.91 1.49
CA ILE A 8 -15.46 24.27 1.49
C ILE A 8 -16.57 24.43 2.53
N ASP A 9 -17.19 23.34 3.00
CA ASP A 9 -18.25 23.39 4.02
C ASP A 9 -17.65 23.59 5.42
N SER A 10 -17.99 24.72 6.05
CA SER A 10 -17.48 25.06 7.38
C SER A 10 -17.87 24.06 8.47
N SER A 11 -19.01 23.37 8.33
CA SER A 11 -19.47 22.36 9.29
C SER A 11 -18.69 21.05 9.19
N LEU A 12 -18.04 20.78 8.04
CA LEU A 12 -17.31 19.54 7.73
C LEU A 12 -15.78 19.71 7.83
N LYS A 13 -15.26 20.87 8.20
CA LYS A 13 -13.79 21.13 8.28
C LYS A 13 -13.03 20.17 9.21
N HIS A 14 -13.72 19.54 10.16
CA HIS A 14 -13.13 18.57 11.08
C HIS A 14 -12.89 17.19 10.43
N LEU A 15 -13.43 16.95 9.22
CA LEU A 15 -13.27 15.68 8.51
C LEU A 15 -11.99 15.67 7.68
N SER A 16 -11.26 14.55 7.76
CA SER A 16 -10.14 14.27 6.86
C SER A 16 -10.64 13.57 5.60
N THR A 17 -10.12 13.98 4.46
CA THR A 17 -10.38 13.36 3.17
C THR A 17 -9.24 12.40 2.82
N MET A 18 -9.52 11.11 2.89
CA MET A 18 -8.52 10.05 2.68
C MET A 18 -8.83 9.30 1.40
N LEU A 19 -7.81 9.02 0.61
CA LEU A 19 -7.92 8.24 -0.62
C LEU A 19 -7.32 6.85 -0.41
N ASP A 20 -8.07 5.81 -0.79
CA ASP A 20 -7.63 4.43 -0.85
C ASP A 20 -7.46 4.03 -2.33
N THR A 21 -6.29 3.50 -2.71
CA THR A 21 -5.94 3.32 -4.12
C THR A 21 -4.97 2.18 -4.37
N ASN A 22 -5.04 1.60 -5.57
CA ASN A 22 -4.03 0.69 -6.10
C ASN A 22 -2.77 1.39 -6.64
N GLY A 23 -2.71 2.72 -6.57
CA GLY A 23 -1.55 3.50 -6.99
C GLY A 23 -1.31 3.59 -8.51
N SER A 24 -2.26 3.14 -9.35
CA SER A 24 -2.08 3.12 -10.82
C SER A 24 -2.28 4.48 -11.51
N ALA A 25 -2.61 5.53 -10.77
CA ALA A 25 -2.87 6.84 -11.32
C ALA A 25 -1.58 7.56 -11.74
N GLU A 26 -1.64 8.25 -12.86
CA GLU A 26 -0.55 9.12 -13.34
C GLU A 26 -0.45 10.41 -12.53
N SER A 27 0.72 11.07 -12.56
CA SER A 27 0.97 12.32 -11.85
C SER A 27 -0.02 13.43 -12.21
N SER A 28 -0.50 13.47 -13.46
CA SER A 28 -1.54 14.41 -13.90
C SER A 28 -2.86 14.23 -13.14
N THR A 29 -3.21 13.01 -12.75
CA THR A 29 -4.38 12.68 -11.94
C THR A 29 -4.14 13.06 -10.48
N TRP A 30 -2.95 12.74 -9.95
CA TRP A 30 -2.57 13.15 -8.60
C TRP A 30 -2.66 14.67 -8.43
N ASN A 31 -2.11 15.44 -9.35
CA ASN A 31 -2.15 16.92 -9.29
C ASN A 31 -3.57 17.49 -9.21
N LYS A 32 -4.55 16.81 -9.77
CA LYS A 32 -5.97 17.26 -9.72
C LYS A 32 -6.65 16.95 -8.38
N ILE A 33 -6.29 15.84 -7.72
CA ILE A 33 -7.01 15.38 -6.54
C ILE A 33 -6.32 15.77 -5.21
N LEU A 34 -4.99 15.86 -5.21
CA LEU A 34 -4.22 16.14 -4.00
C LEU A 34 -4.54 17.47 -3.30
N PRO A 35 -4.95 18.56 -3.99
CA PRO A 35 -5.35 19.80 -3.32
C PRO A 35 -6.52 19.63 -2.33
N VAL A 36 -7.34 18.60 -2.51
CA VAL A 36 -8.51 18.32 -1.67
C VAL A 36 -8.40 17.01 -0.88
N THR A 37 -7.20 16.41 -0.85
CA THR A 37 -6.91 15.13 -0.18
C THR A 37 -5.94 15.37 0.97
N ASP A 38 -6.25 14.86 2.16
CA ASP A 38 -5.36 14.97 3.33
C ASP A 38 -4.32 13.87 3.36
N GLY A 39 -4.65 12.67 2.89
CA GLY A 39 -3.71 11.55 2.82
C GLY A 39 -4.15 10.47 1.86
N VAL A 40 -3.18 9.68 1.40
CA VAL A 40 -3.37 8.59 0.43
C VAL A 40 -2.81 7.31 1.01
N MET A 41 -3.62 6.24 0.97
CA MET A 41 -3.23 4.87 1.29
C MET A 41 -3.03 4.12 -0.02
N VAL A 42 -1.83 3.56 -0.23
CA VAL A 42 -1.48 2.90 -1.49
C VAL A 42 -1.26 1.41 -1.28
N ASP A 43 -1.97 0.60 -2.06
CA ASP A 43 -1.77 -0.85 -2.11
C ASP A 43 -0.56 -1.22 -2.98
N LEU A 44 0.50 -1.77 -2.40
CA LEU A 44 1.61 -2.41 -3.10
C LEU A 44 1.44 -3.94 -3.01
N LYS A 45 1.03 -4.58 -4.11
CA LYS A 45 0.76 -6.03 -4.14
C LYS A 45 2.02 -6.89 -4.19
N ALA A 46 3.08 -6.41 -4.87
CA ALA A 46 4.42 -6.96 -4.82
C ALA A 46 5.43 -5.93 -5.35
N PHE A 47 6.64 -5.94 -4.79
CA PHE A 47 7.76 -5.14 -5.32
C PHE A 47 8.37 -5.80 -6.56
N ASP A 48 8.43 -7.14 -6.61
CA ASP A 48 8.80 -7.85 -7.83
C ASP A 48 7.72 -7.68 -8.90
N ASP A 49 8.09 -7.08 -10.03
CA ASP A 49 7.15 -6.74 -11.09
C ASP A 49 6.48 -7.96 -11.72
N LYS A 50 7.19 -9.10 -11.85
CA LYS A 50 6.61 -10.33 -12.40
C LYS A 50 5.53 -10.90 -11.48
N VAL A 51 5.76 -10.85 -10.17
CA VAL A 51 4.77 -11.27 -9.17
C VAL A 51 3.61 -10.28 -9.16
N HIS A 52 3.87 -8.99 -9.22
CA HIS A 52 2.83 -7.96 -9.31
C HIS A 52 1.94 -8.17 -10.54
N GLN A 53 2.54 -8.40 -11.72
CA GLN A 53 1.77 -8.69 -12.95
C GLN A 53 0.91 -9.95 -12.84
N LYS A 54 1.41 -11.01 -12.19
CA LYS A 54 0.61 -12.22 -11.93
C LYS A 54 -0.60 -11.95 -11.04
N LEU A 55 -0.46 -11.05 -10.05
CA LEU A 55 -1.53 -10.73 -9.10
C LEU A 55 -2.54 -9.72 -9.63
N THR A 56 -2.11 -8.80 -10.51
CA THR A 56 -2.91 -7.62 -10.90
C THR A 56 -3.18 -7.52 -12.39
N GLY A 57 -2.39 -8.24 -13.22
CA GLY A 57 -2.42 -8.14 -14.68
C GLY A 57 -1.63 -6.97 -15.26
N THR A 58 -1.00 -6.12 -14.42
CA THR A 58 -0.26 -4.92 -14.85
C THR A 58 1.09 -4.79 -14.15
N SER A 59 2.00 -3.97 -14.70
CA SER A 59 3.28 -3.64 -14.08
C SER A 59 3.10 -2.78 -12.82
N ASN A 60 4.01 -2.93 -11.84
CA ASN A 60 4.05 -2.12 -10.63
C ASN A 60 4.75 -0.76 -10.78
N VAL A 61 5.34 -0.47 -11.94
CA VAL A 61 6.14 0.75 -12.16
C VAL A 61 5.35 1.99 -11.76
N GLN A 62 4.09 2.11 -12.20
CA GLN A 62 3.24 3.26 -11.86
C GLN A 62 2.91 3.34 -10.36
N VAL A 63 2.75 2.19 -9.72
CA VAL A 63 2.47 2.12 -8.26
C VAL A 63 3.68 2.62 -7.47
N LEU A 64 4.89 2.19 -7.84
CA LEU A 64 6.14 2.63 -7.20
C LEU A 64 6.36 4.14 -7.41
N GLN A 65 6.13 4.64 -8.61
CA GLN A 65 6.19 6.08 -8.91
C GLN A 65 5.17 6.87 -8.09
N SER A 66 3.95 6.35 -7.93
CA SER A 66 2.92 6.98 -7.11
C SER A 66 3.31 7.02 -5.63
N ILE A 67 3.86 5.95 -5.07
CA ILE A 67 4.34 5.92 -3.67
C ILE A 67 5.43 6.98 -3.47
N GLN A 68 6.43 7.00 -4.36
CA GLN A 68 7.51 7.99 -4.29
C GLN A 68 6.98 9.42 -4.38
N TYR A 69 6.17 9.72 -5.38
CA TYR A 69 5.61 11.05 -5.59
C TYR A 69 4.75 11.51 -4.40
N LEU A 70 3.86 10.64 -3.91
CA LEU A 70 3.01 10.95 -2.76
C LEU A 70 3.84 11.19 -1.49
N HIS A 71 4.95 10.47 -1.32
CA HIS A 71 5.89 10.72 -0.23
C HIS A 71 6.57 12.09 -0.37
N GLU A 72 7.09 12.42 -1.55
CA GLU A 72 7.76 13.71 -1.83
C GLU A 72 6.87 14.93 -1.58
N VAL A 73 5.55 14.80 -1.82
CA VAL A 73 4.57 15.88 -1.59
C VAL A 73 3.84 15.79 -0.24
N ASP A 74 4.33 14.96 0.68
CA ASP A 74 3.78 14.76 2.05
C ASP A 74 2.30 14.37 2.05
N LYS A 75 1.90 13.51 1.10
CA LYS A 75 0.54 12.98 0.99
C LYS A 75 0.45 11.46 1.18
N LEU A 76 1.58 10.76 1.27
CA LEU A 76 1.58 9.33 1.53
C LEU A 76 1.26 9.07 3.01
N PHE A 77 0.06 8.61 3.28
CA PHE A 77 -0.38 8.27 4.64
C PHE A 77 0.09 6.87 5.04
N GLU A 78 -0.06 5.88 4.14
CA GLU A 78 0.20 4.47 4.44
C GLU A 78 0.51 3.68 3.16
N VAL A 79 1.47 2.77 3.22
CA VAL A 79 1.65 1.71 2.22
C VAL A 79 1.06 0.42 2.76
N ARG A 80 0.20 -0.22 1.99
CA ARG A 80 -0.46 -1.47 2.32
C ARG A 80 0.12 -2.62 1.54
N LEU A 81 0.50 -3.67 2.25
CA LEU A 81 1.09 -4.90 1.71
C LEU A 81 0.12 -6.05 1.92
N LEU A 82 -0.52 -6.54 0.86
CA LEU A 82 -1.30 -7.77 0.93
C LEU A 82 -0.38 -8.97 0.82
N ILE A 83 -0.32 -9.79 1.86
CA ILE A 83 0.53 -10.98 1.91
C ILE A 83 -0.28 -12.22 1.52
N ILE A 84 0.14 -12.87 0.44
CA ILE A 84 -0.42 -14.12 -0.08
C ILE A 84 0.66 -15.20 0.04
N PRO A 85 0.53 -16.15 0.99
CA PRO A 85 1.53 -17.19 1.21
C PRO A 85 1.88 -17.97 -0.07
N GLY A 86 3.19 -18.14 -0.30
CA GLY A 86 3.72 -18.79 -1.50
C GLY A 86 3.79 -17.92 -2.75
N TRP A 87 3.28 -16.67 -2.71
CA TRP A 87 3.30 -15.75 -3.85
C TRP A 87 4.23 -14.55 -3.64
N ASN A 88 4.05 -13.81 -2.56
CA ASN A 88 4.79 -12.58 -2.29
C ASN A 88 5.38 -12.49 -0.87
N ASP A 89 5.41 -13.63 -0.15
CA ASP A 89 5.93 -13.76 1.22
C ASP A 89 7.37 -14.29 1.30
N GLN A 90 8.05 -14.46 0.15
CA GLN A 90 9.45 -14.88 0.12
C GLN A 90 10.35 -13.82 0.78
N GLU A 91 11.24 -14.27 1.65
CA GLU A 91 12.11 -13.40 2.45
C GLU A 91 12.91 -12.42 1.60
N SER A 92 13.53 -12.88 0.52
CA SER A 92 14.30 -12.02 -0.39
C SER A 92 13.46 -10.93 -1.07
N MET A 93 12.18 -11.19 -1.33
CA MET A 93 11.26 -10.21 -1.90
C MET A 93 10.84 -9.19 -0.84
N LEU A 94 10.53 -9.65 0.37
CA LEU A 94 10.18 -8.79 1.49
C LEU A 94 11.33 -7.85 1.86
N GLN A 95 12.57 -8.38 1.90
CA GLN A 95 13.79 -7.59 2.13
C GLN A 95 13.95 -6.49 1.08
N LYS A 96 13.83 -6.82 -0.22
CA LYS A 96 13.90 -5.81 -1.30
C LYS A 96 12.80 -4.77 -1.20
N THR A 97 11.58 -5.18 -0.81
CA THR A 97 10.46 -4.26 -0.59
C THR A 97 10.76 -3.30 0.56
N ALA A 98 11.23 -3.84 1.70
CA ALA A 98 11.56 -3.06 2.88
C ALA A 98 12.77 -2.13 2.61
N GLU A 99 13.81 -2.63 1.92
CA GLU A 99 14.96 -1.84 1.50
C GLU A 99 14.54 -0.65 0.64
N TRP A 100 13.76 -0.89 -0.42
CA TRP A 100 13.31 0.17 -1.31
C TRP A 100 12.47 1.22 -0.59
N LEU A 101 11.51 0.79 0.24
CA LEU A 101 10.69 1.72 1.03
C LEU A 101 11.52 2.49 2.07
N SER A 102 12.53 1.86 2.70
CA SER A 102 13.40 2.53 3.68
C SER A 102 14.25 3.62 3.05
N GLN A 103 14.64 3.47 1.78
CA GLN A 103 15.33 4.50 1.01
C GLN A 103 14.46 5.75 0.79
N GLN A 104 13.14 5.61 0.77
CA GLN A 104 12.23 6.75 0.75
C GLN A 104 12.14 7.36 2.17
N SER A 105 11.72 6.58 3.15
CA SER A 105 11.71 6.96 4.58
C SER A 105 11.30 5.79 5.46
N THR A 106 11.97 5.59 6.58
CA THR A 106 11.54 4.64 7.61
C THR A 106 10.34 5.14 8.46
N ASN A 107 9.90 6.38 8.24
CA ASN A 107 8.71 6.94 8.90
C ASN A 107 7.40 6.63 8.16
N ILE A 108 7.46 6.03 6.97
CA ILE A 108 6.28 5.57 6.25
C ILE A 108 5.51 4.56 7.12
N SER A 109 4.19 4.75 7.23
CA SER A 109 3.32 3.76 7.87
C SER A 109 3.14 2.56 6.96
N ILE A 110 3.37 1.37 7.49
CA ILE A 110 3.20 0.10 6.77
C ILE A 110 2.02 -0.65 7.38
N LYS A 111 1.05 -1.02 6.56
CA LYS A 111 -0.02 -1.93 6.94
C LYS A 111 0.16 -3.26 6.23
N ILE A 112 0.34 -4.32 6.98
CA ILE A 112 0.48 -5.69 6.50
C ILE A 112 -0.87 -6.38 6.64
N LEU A 113 -1.48 -6.72 5.49
CA LEU A 113 -2.78 -7.37 5.42
C LEU A 113 -2.59 -8.84 5.05
N GLY A 114 -3.17 -9.74 5.84
CA GLY A 114 -3.21 -11.15 5.50
C GLY A 114 -4.27 -11.45 4.44
N PHE A 115 -3.88 -12.19 3.40
CA PHE A 115 -4.86 -12.71 2.44
C PHE A 115 -5.89 -13.59 3.15
N ARG A 116 -7.16 -13.38 2.83
CA ARG A 116 -8.31 -14.16 3.32
C ARG A 116 -9.13 -14.62 2.13
N GLN A 117 -9.71 -15.83 2.21
CA GLN A 117 -10.51 -16.41 1.12
C GLN A 117 -11.89 -15.78 0.95
N HIS A 118 -12.32 -14.91 1.87
CA HIS A 118 -13.64 -14.27 1.81
C HIS A 118 -13.74 -13.32 0.61
N GLY A 119 -14.75 -13.50 -0.24
CA GLY A 119 -14.99 -12.66 -1.42
C GLY A 119 -14.03 -12.88 -2.59
N VAL A 120 -13.22 -13.94 -2.55
CA VAL A 120 -12.26 -14.29 -3.60
C VAL A 120 -12.98 -15.04 -4.73
N ARG A 121 -12.59 -14.78 -5.99
CA ARG A 121 -13.09 -15.53 -7.14
C ARG A 121 -12.77 -17.02 -6.98
N SER A 122 -13.65 -17.88 -7.47
CA SER A 122 -13.53 -19.36 -7.33
C SER A 122 -12.19 -19.92 -7.83
N GLU A 123 -11.62 -19.32 -8.89
CA GLU A 123 -10.32 -19.71 -9.46
C GLU A 123 -9.14 -19.52 -8.50
N TYR A 124 -9.28 -18.64 -7.49
CA TYR A 124 -8.26 -18.35 -6.46
C TYR A 124 -8.59 -18.95 -5.09
N SER A 125 -9.64 -19.78 -4.99
CA SER A 125 -10.05 -20.41 -3.73
C SER A 125 -9.01 -21.40 -3.17
N HIS A 126 -8.05 -21.83 -4.00
CA HIS A 126 -6.94 -22.70 -3.63
C HIS A 126 -5.80 -21.98 -2.91
N LEU A 127 -5.78 -20.62 -2.91
CA LEU A 127 -4.74 -19.86 -2.26
C LEU A 127 -4.83 -19.97 -0.73
N GLN A 128 -3.68 -20.09 -0.09
CA GLN A 128 -3.62 -20.22 1.37
C GLN A 128 -3.86 -18.87 2.05
N GLN A 129 -4.61 -18.89 3.14
CA GLN A 129 -4.76 -17.72 3.98
C GLN A 129 -3.45 -17.44 4.75
N ALA A 130 -3.13 -16.17 4.92
CA ALA A 130 -2.00 -15.79 5.75
C ALA A 130 -2.33 -16.03 7.24
N THR A 131 -1.42 -16.70 7.94
CA THR A 131 -1.55 -16.89 9.39
C THR A 131 -0.92 -15.72 10.16
N PRO A 132 -1.26 -15.51 11.44
CA PRO A 132 -0.62 -14.49 12.27
C PRO A 132 0.91 -14.62 12.28
N GLU A 133 1.44 -15.85 12.33
CA GLU A 133 2.89 -16.12 12.36
C GLU A 133 3.58 -15.64 11.07
N VAL A 134 2.92 -15.81 9.91
CA VAL A 134 3.42 -15.29 8.62
C VAL A 134 3.47 -13.77 8.67
N LEU A 135 2.41 -13.10 9.14
CA LEU A 135 2.36 -11.65 9.23
C LEU A 135 3.41 -11.09 10.21
N GLU A 136 3.62 -11.76 11.35
CA GLU A 136 4.67 -11.40 12.31
C GLU A 136 6.07 -11.56 11.71
N LYS A 137 6.32 -12.61 10.91
CA LYS A 137 7.58 -12.77 10.20
C LYS A 137 7.81 -11.61 9.23
N VAL A 138 6.80 -11.23 8.45
CA VAL A 138 6.87 -10.08 7.55
C VAL A 138 7.14 -8.80 8.33
N SER A 139 6.44 -8.57 9.44
CA SER A 139 6.63 -7.40 10.29
C SER A 139 8.06 -7.29 10.81
N ARG A 140 8.67 -8.42 11.25
CA ARG A 140 10.07 -8.44 11.69
C ARG A 140 11.01 -7.98 10.59
N THR A 141 10.84 -8.46 9.36
CA THR A 141 11.65 -7.99 8.22
C THR A 141 11.60 -6.47 8.10
N PHE A 142 10.42 -5.85 8.18
CA PHE A 142 10.29 -4.39 8.09
C PHE A 142 10.90 -3.68 9.31
N HIS A 143 10.78 -4.23 10.51
CA HIS A 143 11.44 -3.69 11.71
C HIS A 143 12.97 -3.70 11.57
N ASP A 144 13.55 -4.75 10.97
CA ASP A 144 14.99 -4.86 10.74
C ASP A 144 15.51 -3.75 9.79
N PHE A 145 14.65 -3.24 8.89
CA PHE A 145 14.93 -2.08 8.04
C PHE A 145 14.56 -0.73 8.68
N GLY A 146 14.20 -0.71 9.98
CA GLY A 146 14.01 0.51 10.77
C GLY A 146 12.61 1.08 10.78
N PHE A 147 11.61 0.40 10.19
CA PHE A 147 10.21 0.85 10.26
C PHE A 147 9.66 0.69 11.67
N LYS A 148 9.04 1.76 12.20
CA LYS A 148 8.47 1.79 13.55
C LYS A 148 6.93 1.78 13.55
N ARG A 149 6.31 2.14 12.43
CA ARG A 149 4.86 2.30 12.27
C ARG A 149 4.33 1.15 11.42
N ILE A 150 4.20 -0.03 12.03
CA ILE A 150 3.71 -1.25 11.37
C ILE A 150 2.41 -1.70 12.04
N GLN A 151 1.39 -1.95 11.24
CA GLN A 151 0.10 -2.51 11.66
C GLN A 151 -0.15 -3.85 10.97
N LEU A 152 -0.54 -4.88 11.73
CA LEU A 152 -0.98 -6.19 11.21
C LEU A 152 -2.51 -6.27 11.22
N VAL A 153 -3.10 -6.81 10.12
CA VAL A 153 -4.56 -6.95 9.95
C VAL A 153 -4.92 -8.28 9.28
#